data_28fe2ed1e7d1cd3343c862f478fa3225
#
_entry.id   28fe2ed1e7d1cd3343c862f478fa3225
#
_cell.length_a   1.000
_cell.length_b   1.000
_cell.length_c   1.000
_cell.angle_alpha   90.00
_cell.angle_beta   90.00
_cell.angle_gamma   90.00
#
_symmetry.space_group_name_H-M   'P 1'
#
loop_
_entity.id
_entity.type
_entity.pdbx_description
1 polymer ?
#
loop_
_entity_poly.entity_id
_entity_poly.type
_entity_poly.pdbx_seq_one_letter_code
_entity_poly.pdbx_strand_id
1 'polypeptide(L)'
;MYQYRERFYKQYYRSQAGRSNFKSNREEKLLLDQKHFGKEILPLVDKAKDARILDIGCGYGSLLYTFKKAGYTNCIGIDLSEEQIKVAHELGIPEAKLEDLRVHLKTHLNTYDVITGMDIIEHFSKDEVIEVLDLVRDALKPDGLALFRTPNVDAPYSTVFYFGDFTHENFLNFSSATQLMENIGFSKVQV
;
A
#
# COMPACT_ATOMS: atom_id res chain seq x y z
N MET A 1 6.61 -19.59 -2.46
CA MET A 1 6.48 -18.60 -1.38
C MET A 1 7.49 -18.94 -0.30
N TYR A 2 8.21 -17.96 0.28
CA TYR A 2 9.18 -18.24 1.35
C TYR A 2 8.45 -18.69 2.61
N GLN A 3 8.94 -19.75 3.28
CA GLN A 3 8.30 -20.36 4.46
C GLN A 3 8.00 -19.36 5.59
N TYR A 4 8.88 -18.33 5.78
CA TYR A 4 8.66 -17.34 6.83
C TYR A 4 7.46 -16.43 6.53
N ARG A 5 7.23 -16.01 5.27
CA ARG A 5 6.09 -15.18 4.88
C ARG A 5 4.77 -15.86 5.18
N GLU A 6 4.64 -17.13 4.79
CA GLU A 6 3.43 -17.93 5.06
C GLU A 6 3.11 -18.00 6.56
N ARG A 7 4.16 -18.14 7.37
CA ARG A 7 4.03 -18.19 8.83
C ARG A 7 3.71 -16.84 9.45
N PHE A 8 4.37 -15.75 9.01
CA PHE A 8 4.24 -14.42 9.61
C PHE A 8 2.97 -13.71 9.15
N TYR A 9 2.60 -13.78 7.89
CA TYR A 9 1.39 -13.11 7.38
C TYR A 9 0.09 -13.68 7.92
N LYS A 10 0.02 -14.94 8.28
CA LYS A 10 -1.15 -15.52 8.98
C LYS A 10 -1.48 -14.83 10.32
N GLN A 11 -0.49 -14.18 10.94
CA GLN A 11 -0.63 -13.53 12.25
C GLN A 11 -0.15 -12.06 12.21
N TYR A 12 0.03 -11.49 11.03
CA TYR A 12 0.66 -10.18 10.85
C TYR A 12 -0.07 -9.09 11.62
N TYR A 13 -1.37 -8.99 11.43
CA TYR A 13 -2.21 -8.01 12.13
C TYR A 13 -2.10 -8.14 13.67
N ARG A 14 -2.15 -9.35 14.19
CA ARG A 14 -2.02 -9.59 15.64
C ARG A 14 -0.64 -9.24 16.18
N SER A 15 0.41 -9.53 15.42
CA SER A 15 1.79 -9.24 15.82
C SER A 15 2.05 -7.73 15.85
N GLN A 16 1.52 -6.98 14.91
CA GLN A 16 1.58 -5.52 14.87
C GLN A 16 0.63 -4.88 15.90
N ALA A 17 -0.60 -5.36 16.02
CA ALA A 17 -1.57 -4.86 16.99
C ALA A 17 -1.16 -5.14 18.46
N GLY A 18 -0.37 -6.18 18.72
CA GLY A 18 0.14 -6.48 20.05
C GLY A 18 1.22 -5.51 20.54
N ARG A 19 1.89 -4.80 19.63
CA ARG A 19 2.91 -3.78 19.93
C ARG A 19 2.34 -2.39 20.22
N SER A 20 1.13 -2.13 19.76
CA SER A 20 0.39 -0.91 20.05
C SER A 20 -0.87 -1.29 20.83
N ASN A 21 -1.36 -0.44 21.74
CA ASN A 21 -2.63 -0.62 22.48
C ASN A 21 -3.87 -0.66 21.55
N PHE A 22 -3.75 -1.29 20.40
CA PHE A 22 -4.63 -1.31 19.23
C PHE A 22 -5.97 -2.02 19.46
N LYS A 23 -6.10 -2.81 20.53
CA LYS A 23 -7.32 -3.60 20.74
C LYS A 23 -8.53 -2.79 21.18
N SER A 24 -8.33 -1.57 21.66
CA SER A 24 -9.41 -0.84 22.33
C SER A 24 -10.23 0.10 21.42
N ASN A 25 -9.71 0.54 20.26
CA ASN A 25 -10.50 1.45 19.42
C ASN A 25 -10.06 1.46 17.93
N ARG A 26 -10.56 0.50 17.15
CA ARG A 26 -10.29 0.41 15.70
C ARG A 26 -10.82 1.62 14.92
N GLU A 27 -11.95 2.16 15.34
CA GLU A 27 -12.56 3.35 14.71
C GLU A 27 -11.70 4.59 14.94
N GLU A 28 -11.19 4.78 16.16
CA GLU A 28 -10.31 5.91 16.48
C GLU A 28 -9.02 5.87 15.66
N LYS A 29 -8.44 4.67 15.50
CA LYS A 29 -7.28 4.52 14.63
C LYS A 29 -7.62 4.82 13.16
N LEU A 30 -8.74 4.31 12.66
CA LEU A 30 -9.18 4.60 11.29
C LEU A 30 -9.30 6.13 11.07
N LEU A 31 -9.86 6.85 12.02
CA LEU A 31 -9.98 8.31 11.96
C LEU A 31 -8.61 9.02 12.04
N LEU A 32 -7.69 8.50 12.84
CA LEU A 32 -6.33 9.01 12.92
C LEU A 32 -5.58 8.82 11.59
N ASP A 33 -5.64 7.62 11.03
CA ASP A 33 -5.02 7.31 9.73
C ASP A 33 -5.65 8.14 8.61
N GLN A 34 -6.97 8.30 8.62
CA GLN A 34 -7.68 9.17 7.67
C GLN A 34 -7.18 10.62 7.74
N LYS A 35 -6.91 11.13 8.93
CA LYS A 35 -6.35 12.47 9.10
C LYS A 35 -4.91 12.58 8.55
N HIS A 36 -4.08 11.55 8.75
CA HIS A 36 -2.71 11.51 8.23
C HIS A 36 -2.72 11.39 6.70
N PHE A 37 -3.38 10.40 6.14
CA PHE A 37 -3.47 10.22 4.68
C PHE A 37 -4.16 11.40 3.97
N GLY A 38 -5.12 12.04 4.64
CA GLY A 38 -5.75 13.25 4.15
C GLY A 38 -4.79 14.42 3.96
N LYS A 39 -3.73 14.49 4.76
CA LYS A 39 -2.70 15.53 4.66
C LYS A 39 -1.53 15.14 3.75
N GLU A 40 -1.14 13.87 3.77
CA GLU A 40 0.07 13.39 3.12
C GLU A 40 -0.19 12.89 1.70
N ILE A 41 -1.28 12.15 1.50
CA ILE A 41 -1.55 11.42 0.26
C ILE A 41 -2.55 12.13 -0.64
N LEU A 42 -3.67 12.62 -0.11
CA LEU A 42 -4.71 13.24 -0.93
C LEU A 42 -4.22 14.43 -1.77
N PRO A 43 -3.32 15.32 -1.28
CA PRO A 43 -2.82 16.44 -2.09
C PRO A 43 -1.99 16.01 -3.31
N LEU A 44 -1.48 14.78 -3.29
CA LEU A 44 -0.69 14.21 -4.39
C LEU A 44 -1.57 13.58 -5.48
N VAL A 45 -2.85 13.38 -5.20
CA VAL A 45 -3.80 12.73 -6.13
C VAL A 45 -4.67 13.80 -6.80
N ASP A 46 -4.12 14.39 -7.89
CA ASP A 46 -4.84 15.33 -8.74
C ASP A 46 -5.58 14.59 -9.87
N LYS A 47 -6.69 13.95 -9.52
CA LYS A 47 -7.54 13.19 -10.45
C LYS A 47 -9.02 13.47 -10.17
N ALA A 48 -9.86 13.26 -11.19
CA ALA A 48 -11.32 13.36 -11.06
C ALA A 48 -11.86 12.41 -9.99
N LYS A 49 -13.02 12.74 -9.39
CA LYS A 49 -13.57 11.95 -8.27
C LYS A 49 -14.10 10.57 -8.67
N ASP A 50 -14.30 10.33 -9.95
CA ASP A 50 -14.66 9.04 -10.56
C ASP A 50 -13.45 8.25 -11.06
N ALA A 51 -12.22 8.76 -10.86
CA ALA A 51 -10.98 8.06 -11.20
C ALA A 51 -10.94 6.66 -10.57
N ARG A 52 -10.48 5.68 -11.35
CA ARG A 52 -10.30 4.30 -10.88
C ARG A 52 -9.04 4.20 -10.05
N ILE A 53 -9.19 3.96 -8.76
CA ILE A 53 -8.09 3.88 -7.80
C ILE A 53 -7.98 2.45 -7.27
N LEU A 54 -6.76 1.92 -7.30
CA LEU A 54 -6.40 0.65 -6.66
C LEU A 54 -5.41 0.91 -5.53
N ASP A 55 -5.68 0.36 -4.36
CA ASP A 55 -4.76 0.34 -3.23
C ASP A 55 -4.24 -1.09 -3.03
N ILE A 56 -2.96 -1.33 -3.35
CA ILE A 56 -2.32 -2.65 -3.16
C ILE A 56 -1.73 -2.77 -1.77
N GLY A 57 -2.00 -3.89 -1.08
CA GLY A 57 -1.68 -4.05 0.33
C GLY A 57 -2.52 -3.12 1.19
N CYS A 58 -3.82 -3.02 0.91
CA CYS A 58 -4.71 -2.04 1.53
C CYS A 58 -4.93 -2.23 3.04
N GLY A 59 -4.50 -3.35 3.61
CA GLY A 59 -4.72 -3.67 5.00
C GLY A 59 -6.20 -3.63 5.39
N TYR A 60 -6.51 -2.96 6.50
CA TYR A 60 -7.90 -2.77 6.93
C TYR A 60 -8.60 -1.57 6.25
N GLY A 61 -8.04 -1.06 5.14
CA GLY A 61 -8.72 -0.12 4.25
C GLY A 61 -8.69 1.34 4.67
N SER A 62 -7.75 1.77 5.50
CA SER A 62 -7.70 3.17 6.00
C SER A 62 -7.49 4.20 4.88
N LEU A 63 -6.70 3.89 3.85
CA LEU A 63 -6.54 4.78 2.69
C LEU A 63 -7.79 4.78 1.80
N LEU A 64 -8.45 3.63 1.60
CA LEU A 64 -9.74 3.56 0.90
C LEU A 64 -10.79 4.43 1.58
N TYR A 65 -10.89 4.32 2.92
CA TYR A 65 -11.78 5.17 3.70
C TYR A 65 -11.47 6.65 3.50
N THR A 66 -10.19 7.01 3.44
CA THR A 66 -9.73 8.38 3.20
C THR A 66 -10.17 8.88 1.83
N PHE A 67 -9.98 8.10 0.77
CA PHE A 67 -10.45 8.43 -0.59
C PHE A 67 -11.98 8.61 -0.65
N LYS A 68 -12.72 7.69 -0.04
CA LYS A 68 -14.20 7.80 0.03
C LYS A 68 -14.66 9.07 0.73
N LYS A 69 -14.05 9.43 1.86
CA LYS A 69 -14.35 10.68 2.59
C LYS A 69 -13.99 11.92 1.77
N ALA A 70 -12.99 11.84 0.91
CA ALA A 70 -12.63 12.91 -0.02
C ALA A 70 -13.51 12.96 -1.29
N GLY A 71 -14.51 12.07 -1.40
CA GLY A 71 -15.48 12.04 -2.50
C GLY A 71 -15.07 11.20 -3.72
N TYR A 72 -14.01 10.41 -3.63
CA TYR A 72 -13.69 9.44 -4.68
C TYR A 72 -14.67 8.27 -4.63
N THR A 73 -15.25 7.90 -5.78
CA THR A 73 -16.36 6.94 -5.87
C THR A 73 -15.96 5.58 -6.42
N ASN A 74 -14.78 5.46 -7.01
CA ASN A 74 -14.33 4.26 -7.71
C ASN A 74 -12.98 3.76 -7.17
N CYS A 75 -12.96 3.40 -5.88
CA CYS A 75 -11.78 2.92 -5.18
C CYS A 75 -11.98 1.46 -4.80
N ILE A 76 -10.96 0.64 -5.04
CA ILE A 76 -10.87 -0.73 -4.52
C ILE A 76 -9.51 -0.94 -3.86
N GLY A 77 -9.43 -1.87 -2.92
CA GLY A 77 -8.18 -2.29 -2.30
C GLY A 77 -8.06 -3.80 -2.27
N ILE A 78 -6.84 -4.28 -2.33
CA ILE A 78 -6.54 -5.71 -2.28
C ILE A 78 -5.46 -5.98 -1.24
N ASP A 79 -5.63 -7.08 -0.51
CA ASP A 79 -4.67 -7.54 0.50
C ASP A 79 -4.72 -9.08 0.61
N LEU A 80 -3.61 -9.69 1.04
CA LEU A 80 -3.52 -11.14 1.27
C LEU A 80 -3.94 -11.55 2.69
N SER A 81 -4.11 -10.59 3.60
CA SER A 81 -4.48 -10.85 4.98
C SER A 81 -5.99 -10.93 5.16
N GLU A 82 -6.51 -12.16 5.27
CA GLU A 82 -7.93 -12.40 5.58
C GLU A 82 -8.38 -11.66 6.85
N GLU A 83 -7.50 -11.60 7.86
CA GLU A 83 -7.80 -10.91 9.12
C GLU A 83 -7.98 -9.40 8.90
N GLN A 84 -7.13 -8.76 8.08
CA GLN A 84 -7.25 -7.33 7.77
C GLN A 84 -8.49 -7.03 6.94
N ILE A 85 -8.79 -7.84 5.94
CA ILE A 85 -9.99 -7.69 5.12
C ILE A 85 -11.27 -7.83 5.94
N LYS A 86 -11.29 -8.78 6.88
CA LYS A 86 -12.40 -8.91 7.83
C LYS A 86 -12.59 -7.63 8.66
N VAL A 87 -11.50 -7.06 9.17
CA VAL A 87 -11.54 -5.78 9.92
C VAL A 87 -12.03 -4.63 9.03
N ALA A 88 -11.58 -4.55 7.78
CA ALA A 88 -12.06 -3.55 6.82
C ALA A 88 -13.59 -3.62 6.64
N HIS A 89 -14.13 -4.82 6.46
CA HIS A 89 -15.58 -5.02 6.33
C HIS A 89 -16.34 -4.66 7.61
N GLU A 90 -15.82 -5.02 8.79
CA GLU A 90 -16.38 -4.62 10.09
C GLU A 90 -16.38 -3.08 10.26
N LEU A 91 -15.43 -2.37 9.65
CA LEU A 91 -15.33 -0.90 9.64
C LEU A 91 -16.17 -0.24 8.50
N GLY A 92 -16.94 -1.00 7.74
CA GLY A 92 -17.80 -0.48 6.67
C GLY A 92 -17.05 -0.16 5.37
N ILE A 93 -15.95 -0.88 5.08
CA ILE A 93 -15.14 -0.73 3.87
C ILE A 93 -15.21 -2.02 3.04
N PRO A 94 -16.35 -2.32 2.38
CA PRO A 94 -16.54 -3.54 1.60
C PRO A 94 -15.74 -3.56 0.28
N GLU A 95 -15.11 -2.44 -0.10
CA GLU A 95 -14.27 -2.32 -1.27
C GLU A 95 -12.88 -2.97 -1.09
N ALA A 96 -12.49 -3.30 0.15
CA ALA A 96 -11.31 -4.11 0.44
C ALA A 96 -11.59 -5.59 0.13
N LYS A 97 -10.70 -6.24 -0.64
CA LYS A 97 -10.85 -7.62 -1.13
C LYS A 97 -9.66 -8.48 -0.77
N LEU A 98 -9.93 -9.75 -0.47
CA LEU A 98 -8.89 -10.76 -0.29
C LEU A 98 -8.42 -11.23 -1.67
N GLU A 99 -7.29 -10.72 -2.15
CA GLU A 99 -6.80 -11.01 -3.49
C GLU A 99 -5.27 -10.83 -3.56
N ASP A 100 -4.61 -11.67 -4.36
CA ASP A 100 -3.18 -11.53 -4.67
C ASP A 100 -2.98 -10.42 -5.70
N LEU A 101 -2.13 -9.44 -5.37
CA LEU A 101 -1.86 -8.28 -6.22
C LEU A 101 -1.27 -8.67 -7.59
N ARG A 102 -0.47 -9.74 -7.68
CA ARG A 102 0.11 -10.20 -8.96
C ARG A 102 -0.95 -10.77 -9.88
N VAL A 103 -1.90 -11.52 -9.30
CA VAL A 103 -3.03 -12.06 -10.06
C VAL A 103 -3.93 -10.93 -10.54
N HIS A 104 -4.23 -10.00 -9.66
CA HIS A 104 -5.09 -8.86 -9.95
C HIS A 104 -4.50 -7.98 -11.06
N LEU A 105 -3.25 -7.52 -10.90
CA LEU A 105 -2.61 -6.60 -11.83
C LEU A 105 -2.44 -7.22 -13.23
N LYS A 106 -2.08 -8.52 -13.34
CA LYS A 106 -1.95 -9.24 -14.62
C LYS A 106 -3.25 -9.27 -15.44
N THR A 107 -4.41 -9.17 -14.79
CA THR A 107 -5.72 -9.21 -15.44
C THR A 107 -6.35 -7.83 -15.67
N HIS A 108 -5.71 -6.75 -15.19
CA HIS A 108 -6.26 -5.40 -15.23
C HIS A 108 -5.30 -4.39 -15.91
N LEU A 109 -4.82 -4.73 -17.10
CA LEU A 109 -3.93 -3.85 -17.88
C LEU A 109 -4.63 -2.55 -18.29
N ASN A 110 -3.91 -1.42 -18.29
CA ASN A 110 -4.41 -0.09 -18.68
C ASN A 110 -5.75 0.27 -18.02
N THR A 111 -5.89 -0.07 -16.73
CA THR A 111 -7.19 -0.02 -16.06
C THR A 111 -7.30 1.13 -15.06
N TYR A 112 -6.23 1.46 -14.35
CA TYR A 112 -6.26 2.36 -13.21
C TYR A 112 -5.71 3.74 -13.55
N ASP A 113 -6.37 4.77 -13.03
CA ASP A 113 -5.90 6.16 -13.07
C ASP A 113 -4.87 6.42 -11.95
N VAL A 114 -5.02 5.70 -10.82
CA VAL A 114 -4.11 5.77 -9.68
C VAL A 114 -3.92 4.36 -9.09
N ILE A 115 -2.67 4.00 -8.80
CA ILE A 115 -2.35 2.84 -7.98
C ILE A 115 -1.55 3.33 -6.78
N THR A 116 -1.99 2.97 -5.58
CA THR A 116 -1.30 3.28 -4.32
C THR A 116 -0.77 2.02 -3.64
N GLY A 117 0.31 2.16 -2.88
CA GLY A 117 0.85 1.10 -2.05
C GLY A 117 1.58 1.69 -0.84
N MET A 118 0.95 1.58 0.33
CA MET A 118 1.48 2.14 1.56
C MET A 118 2.14 1.06 2.39
N ASP A 119 3.44 1.25 2.67
CA ASP A 119 4.23 0.36 3.51
C ASP A 119 4.14 -1.11 3.05
N ILE A 120 4.35 -1.34 1.74
CA ILE A 120 4.27 -2.67 1.11
C ILE A 120 5.56 -3.07 0.37
N ILE A 121 6.23 -2.14 -0.32
CA ILE A 121 7.39 -2.51 -1.18
C ILE A 121 8.59 -2.97 -0.38
N GLU A 122 8.73 -2.56 0.88
CA GLU A 122 9.76 -3.04 1.80
C GLU A 122 9.65 -4.51 2.17
N HIS A 123 8.49 -5.12 1.97
CA HIS A 123 8.23 -6.54 2.27
C HIS A 123 8.58 -7.49 1.12
N PHE A 124 8.98 -6.99 -0.03
CA PHE A 124 9.35 -7.78 -1.19
C PHE A 124 10.86 -7.91 -1.31
N SER A 125 11.35 -9.04 -1.84
CA SER A 125 12.73 -9.13 -2.32
C SER A 125 12.95 -8.19 -3.50
N LYS A 126 14.21 -7.88 -3.87
CA LYS A 126 14.51 -6.98 -4.98
C LYS A 126 13.88 -7.44 -6.31
N ASP A 127 13.94 -8.72 -6.61
CA ASP A 127 13.34 -9.27 -7.83
C ASP A 127 11.81 -9.14 -7.81
N GLU A 128 11.19 -9.35 -6.65
CA GLU A 128 9.74 -9.20 -6.48
C GLU A 128 9.29 -7.75 -6.58
N VAL A 129 10.08 -6.79 -6.06
CA VAL A 129 9.78 -5.36 -6.23
C VAL A 129 9.76 -4.99 -7.71
N ILE A 130 10.75 -5.44 -8.49
CA ILE A 130 10.80 -5.18 -9.93
C ILE A 130 9.56 -5.79 -10.61
N GLU A 131 9.25 -7.08 -10.34
CA GLU A 131 8.05 -7.72 -10.90
C GLU A 131 6.77 -6.94 -10.57
N VAL A 132 6.59 -6.56 -9.31
CA VAL A 132 5.38 -5.84 -8.87
C VAL A 132 5.27 -4.48 -9.52
N LEU A 133 6.36 -3.72 -9.59
CA LEU A 133 6.35 -2.39 -10.19
C LEU A 133 6.15 -2.42 -11.71
N ASP A 134 6.68 -3.45 -12.42
CA ASP A 134 6.36 -3.68 -13.82
C ASP A 134 4.85 -3.92 -14.01
N LEU A 135 4.25 -4.78 -13.19
CA LEU A 135 2.81 -5.04 -13.22
C LEU A 135 1.98 -3.79 -12.90
N VAL A 136 2.42 -2.97 -11.94
CA VAL A 136 1.79 -1.69 -11.62
C VAL A 136 1.83 -0.75 -12.82
N ARG A 137 3.01 -0.58 -13.46
CA ARG A 137 3.15 0.24 -14.66
C ARG A 137 2.19 -0.23 -15.77
N ASP A 138 2.11 -1.53 -16.01
CA ASP A 138 1.29 -2.10 -17.07
C ASP A 138 -0.23 -2.01 -16.76
N ALA A 139 -0.61 -1.99 -15.49
CA ALA A 139 -1.99 -1.83 -15.05
C ALA A 139 -2.45 -0.36 -15.02
N LEU A 140 -1.52 0.60 -14.98
CA LEU A 140 -1.85 2.01 -15.07
C LEU A 140 -2.26 2.39 -16.50
N LYS A 141 -3.21 3.30 -16.61
CA LYS A 141 -3.53 3.99 -17.87
C LYS A 141 -2.38 4.90 -18.26
N PRO A 142 -2.31 5.33 -19.54
CA PRO A 142 -1.47 6.46 -19.93
C PRO A 142 -1.73 7.66 -19.01
N ASP A 143 -0.67 8.32 -18.54
CA ASP A 143 -0.71 9.42 -17.55
C ASP A 143 -1.28 9.02 -16.18
N GLY A 144 -1.36 7.72 -15.88
CA GLY A 144 -1.70 7.20 -14.57
C GLY A 144 -0.62 7.50 -13.52
N LEU A 145 -1.03 7.56 -12.26
CA LEU A 145 -0.18 7.85 -11.12
C LEU A 145 0.08 6.59 -10.29
N ALA A 146 1.35 6.23 -10.11
CA ALA A 146 1.78 5.31 -9.07
C ALA A 146 2.24 6.10 -7.84
N LEU A 147 1.71 5.79 -6.66
CA LEU A 147 2.04 6.49 -5.41
C LEU A 147 2.38 5.47 -4.32
N PHE A 148 3.63 5.45 -3.91
CA PHE A 148 4.14 4.54 -2.88
C PHE A 148 4.66 5.30 -1.68
N ARG A 149 4.44 4.74 -0.51
CA ARG A 149 5.13 5.13 0.72
C ARG A 149 5.89 3.93 1.26
N THR A 150 7.13 4.17 1.67
CA THR A 150 7.98 3.19 2.36
C THR A 150 8.89 3.94 3.33
N PRO A 151 9.36 3.31 4.42
CA PRO A 151 10.29 3.95 5.33
C PRO A 151 11.58 4.39 4.62
N ASN A 152 12.07 5.60 4.89
CA ASN A 152 13.32 6.12 4.34
C ASN A 152 14.50 5.77 5.26
N VAL A 153 15.49 5.01 4.77
CA VAL A 153 16.68 4.62 5.57
C VAL A 153 17.56 5.79 6.00
N ASP A 154 17.48 6.94 5.31
CA ASP A 154 18.24 8.13 5.68
C ASP A 154 17.57 8.92 6.83
N ALA A 155 16.35 8.56 7.21
CA ALA A 155 15.66 9.22 8.31
C ALA A 155 16.32 8.92 9.67
N PRO A 156 16.38 9.87 10.59
CA PRO A 156 16.84 9.61 11.96
C PRO A 156 16.07 8.46 12.59
N TYR A 157 16.78 7.53 13.22
CA TYR A 157 16.21 6.33 13.86
C TYR A 157 15.50 5.35 12.92
N SER A 158 15.73 5.44 11.61
CA SER A 158 15.15 4.54 10.60
C SER A 158 15.34 3.06 10.92
N THR A 159 16.47 2.70 11.54
CA THR A 159 16.80 1.34 11.97
C THR A 159 15.75 0.73 12.91
N VAL A 160 15.07 1.55 13.73
CA VAL A 160 14.01 1.09 14.64
C VAL A 160 12.80 0.60 13.84
N PHE A 161 12.47 1.27 12.74
CA PHE A 161 11.36 0.89 11.86
C PHE A 161 11.73 -0.30 10.98
N TYR A 162 12.92 -0.27 10.37
CA TYR A 162 13.36 -1.33 9.45
C TYR A 162 13.56 -2.67 10.14
N PHE A 163 14.36 -2.70 11.17
CA PHE A 163 14.66 -3.94 11.90
C PHE A 163 13.59 -4.28 12.95
N GLY A 164 12.63 -3.40 13.16
CA GLY A 164 11.49 -3.61 14.03
C GLY A 164 10.46 -4.60 13.47
N ASP A 165 10.44 -4.80 12.16
CA ASP A 165 9.62 -5.81 11.49
C ASP A 165 10.51 -6.81 10.76
N PHE A 166 10.40 -8.09 11.12
CA PHE A 166 11.19 -9.17 10.54
C PHE A 166 10.84 -9.46 9.07
N THR A 167 9.72 -8.95 8.59
CA THR A 167 9.26 -9.16 7.23
C THR A 167 9.79 -8.15 6.23
N HIS A 168 10.55 -7.13 6.67
CA HIS A 168 11.20 -6.17 5.79
C HIS A 168 12.43 -6.80 5.10
N GLU A 169 12.46 -6.74 3.77
CA GLU A 169 13.54 -7.24 2.93
C GLU A 169 14.26 -6.14 2.13
N ASN A 170 13.57 -5.04 1.83
CA ASN A 170 14.12 -3.93 1.07
C ASN A 170 14.27 -2.66 1.89
N PHE A 171 15.36 -1.94 1.58
CA PHE A 171 15.73 -0.71 2.25
C PHE A 171 15.97 0.36 1.20
N LEU A 172 15.11 1.37 1.15
CA LEU A 172 15.17 2.44 0.16
C LEU A 172 15.46 3.79 0.81
N ASN A 173 16.24 4.61 0.08
CA ASN A 173 16.36 6.03 0.31
C ASN A 173 15.98 6.78 -0.98
N PHE A 174 16.09 8.11 -0.97
CA PHE A 174 15.82 8.94 -2.14
C PHE A 174 16.52 8.44 -3.41
N SER A 175 17.83 8.18 -3.35
CA SER A 175 18.61 7.77 -4.52
C SER A 175 18.19 6.41 -5.06
N SER A 176 18.04 5.41 -4.20
CA SER A 176 17.69 4.05 -4.63
C SER A 176 16.23 3.96 -5.08
N ALA A 177 15.32 4.72 -4.48
CA ALA A 177 13.93 4.80 -4.92
C ALA A 177 13.83 5.46 -6.32
N THR A 178 14.53 6.58 -6.53
CA THR A 178 14.59 7.22 -7.85
C THR A 178 15.15 6.28 -8.91
N GLN A 179 16.31 5.65 -8.63
CA GLN A 179 16.94 4.68 -9.55
C GLN A 179 16.00 3.53 -9.89
N LEU A 180 15.29 2.99 -8.90
CA LEU A 180 14.33 1.90 -9.10
C LEU A 180 13.20 2.33 -10.04
N MET A 181 12.52 3.43 -9.75
CA MET A 181 11.36 3.89 -10.52
C MET A 181 11.74 4.27 -11.96
N GLU A 182 12.91 4.90 -12.17
CA GLU A 182 13.43 5.22 -13.50
C GLU A 182 13.72 3.95 -14.31
N ASN A 183 14.32 2.93 -13.69
CA ASN A 183 14.61 1.66 -14.36
C ASN A 183 13.35 0.84 -14.71
N ILE A 184 12.29 0.98 -13.92
CA ILE A 184 10.97 0.40 -14.24
C ILE A 184 10.34 1.11 -15.47
N GLY A 185 10.74 2.34 -15.77
CA GLY A 185 10.27 3.11 -16.93
C GLY A 185 9.17 4.11 -16.62
N PHE A 186 9.01 4.54 -15.38
CA PHE A 186 8.15 5.68 -15.07
C PHE A 186 8.76 6.97 -15.65
N SER A 187 7.96 7.73 -16.40
CA SER A 187 8.41 8.89 -17.18
C SER A 187 8.73 10.12 -16.31
N LYS A 188 8.13 10.20 -15.12
CA LYS A 188 8.34 11.28 -14.15
C LYS A 188 8.36 10.68 -12.75
N VAL A 189 9.48 10.85 -12.07
CA VAL A 189 9.66 10.37 -10.69
C VAL A 189 9.80 11.59 -9.76
N GLN A 190 9.06 11.55 -8.66
CA GLN A 190 9.15 12.54 -7.58
C GLN A 190 9.20 11.77 -6.25
N VAL A 191 10.25 12.03 -5.46
CA VAL A 191 10.48 11.34 -4.17
C VAL A 191 10.57 12.38 -3.06
#